data_6be646514fc0630cf116963a3114358b
#
_entry.id   6be646514fc0630cf116963a3114358b
#
_cell.length_a   1.000
_cell.length_b   1.000
_cell.length_c   1.000
_cell.angle_alpha   90.00
_cell.angle_beta   90.00
_cell.angle_gamma   90.00
#
_symmetry.space_group_name_H-M   'P 1'
#
loop_
_entity.id
_entity.type
_entity.pdbx_description
1 polymer ?
#
loop_
_entity_poly.entity_id
_entity_poly.type
_entity_poly.pdbx_seq_one_letter_code
_entity_poly.pdbx_strand_id
1 'polypeptide(L)'
;MDPKIKKQVLRTFTYGLYAISCADEGEVNIFTANWLTQASFDPPLVAVSIENVSKSLPMILHSRIFTINVLRSGGRELAGKLGKSALQQPDKLAGIGFEVGANGCPILHEALAWVACEIRHTVEAGDSTLVVGDVVDVGIQGEGQPLTMAEAGFKHAG
;
A
#
# COMPACT_ATOMS: atom_id res chain seq x y z
N MET A 1 18.63 14.57 19.53
CA MET A 1 17.55 13.59 19.84
C MET A 1 18.17 12.19 19.95
N ASP A 2 17.87 11.46 21.02
CA ASP A 2 18.34 10.06 21.18
C ASP A 2 17.68 9.15 20.14
N PRO A 3 18.49 8.47 19.28
CA PRO A 3 17.93 7.62 18.21
C PRO A 3 17.13 6.41 18.74
N LYS A 4 17.49 5.88 19.90
CA LYS A 4 16.80 4.73 20.50
C LYS A 4 15.42 5.15 21.00
N ILE A 5 15.34 6.27 21.69
CA ILE A 5 14.07 6.82 22.19
C ILE A 5 13.17 7.22 21.02
N LYS A 6 13.72 7.93 20.01
CA LYS A 6 12.97 8.27 18.78
C LYS A 6 12.32 7.03 18.16
N LYS A 7 13.10 5.99 17.93
CA LYS A 7 12.62 4.74 17.34
C LYS A 7 11.54 4.06 18.19
N GLN A 8 11.75 4.03 19.51
CA GLN A 8 10.78 3.45 20.45
C GLN A 8 9.44 4.20 20.40
N VAL A 9 9.48 5.54 20.42
CA VAL A 9 8.28 6.38 20.39
C VAL A 9 7.54 6.23 19.06
N LEU A 10 8.22 6.35 17.92
CA LEU A 10 7.58 6.26 16.60
C LEU A 10 6.96 4.87 16.34
N ARG A 11 7.48 3.83 16.98
CA ARG A 11 6.91 2.48 16.93
C ARG A 11 5.64 2.30 17.77
N THR A 12 5.25 3.29 18.56
CA THR A 12 3.95 3.27 19.25
C THR A 12 2.78 3.66 18.35
N PHE A 13 3.05 4.24 17.17
CA PHE A 13 2.01 4.55 16.20
C PHE A 13 1.38 3.26 15.69
N THR A 14 0.06 3.25 15.60
CA THR A 14 -0.68 2.08 15.13
C THR A 14 -0.92 2.18 13.63
N TYR A 15 -0.75 1.06 12.93
CA TYR A 15 -0.94 0.98 11.50
C TYR A 15 -1.73 -0.27 11.09
N GLY A 16 -2.55 -0.11 10.05
CA GLY A 16 -3.00 -1.23 9.26
C GLY A 16 -1.91 -1.72 8.29
N LEU A 17 -2.16 -2.82 7.61
CA LEU A 17 -1.35 -3.31 6.51
C LEU A 17 -2.17 -3.40 5.24
N TYR A 18 -1.59 -2.91 4.16
CA TYR A 18 -2.20 -2.77 2.86
C TYR A 18 -1.25 -3.28 1.79
N ALA A 19 -1.78 -3.73 0.66
CA ALA A 19 -0.98 -3.96 -0.53
C ALA A 19 -1.36 -2.91 -1.59
N ILE A 20 -0.40 -2.07 -1.94
CA ILE A 20 -0.58 -1.03 -2.96
C ILE A 20 -0.18 -1.63 -4.31
N SER A 21 -1.10 -1.67 -5.25
CA SER A 21 -0.84 -2.13 -6.61
C SER A 21 -0.85 -0.96 -7.59
N CYS A 22 -0.10 -1.11 -8.66
CA CYS A 22 0.01 -0.12 -9.72
C CYS A 22 0.13 -0.81 -11.08
N ALA A 23 -0.14 -0.04 -12.12
CA ALA A 23 0.00 -0.45 -13.51
C ALA A 23 0.53 0.72 -14.33
N ASP A 24 1.50 0.48 -15.20
CA ASP A 24 2.08 1.46 -16.08
C ASP A 24 2.63 0.77 -17.33
N GLU A 25 2.19 1.24 -18.51
CA GLU A 25 2.64 0.75 -19.83
C GLU A 25 2.61 -0.79 -19.94
N GLY A 26 1.55 -1.44 -19.44
CA GLY A 26 1.38 -2.88 -19.49
C GLY A 26 2.13 -3.68 -18.42
N GLU A 27 2.93 -3.03 -17.59
CA GLU A 27 3.59 -3.61 -16.44
C GLU A 27 2.76 -3.37 -15.17
N VAL A 28 2.73 -4.34 -14.27
CA VAL A 28 2.07 -4.24 -12.97
C VAL A 28 3.08 -4.51 -11.86
N ASN A 29 2.88 -3.88 -10.71
CA ASN A 29 3.63 -4.18 -9.49
C ASN A 29 2.74 -4.01 -8.26
N ILE A 30 3.22 -4.51 -7.13
CA ILE A 30 2.51 -4.47 -5.85
C ILE A 30 3.52 -4.46 -4.70
N PHE A 31 3.20 -3.78 -3.61
CA PHE A 31 4.03 -3.77 -2.42
C PHE A 31 3.20 -3.60 -1.15
N THR A 32 3.70 -4.10 -0.03
CA THR A 32 3.08 -3.92 1.29
C THR A 32 3.39 -2.53 1.83
N ALA A 33 2.38 -1.84 2.32
CA ALA A 33 2.48 -0.51 2.90
C ALA A 33 1.74 -0.43 4.25
N ASN A 34 2.24 0.42 5.14
CA ASN A 34 1.62 0.70 6.44
C ASN A 34 1.38 2.19 6.69
N TRP A 35 2.07 3.08 6.00
CA TRP A 35 1.90 4.53 6.17
C TRP A 35 0.79 5.04 5.25
N LEU A 36 -0.45 4.73 5.61
CA LEU A 36 -1.65 5.08 4.85
C LEU A 36 -2.75 5.58 5.78
N THR A 37 -3.45 6.61 5.36
CA THR A 37 -4.61 7.14 6.07
C THR A 37 -5.66 7.72 5.12
N GLN A 38 -6.92 7.74 5.55
CA GLN A 38 -7.91 8.62 4.95
C GLN A 38 -7.53 10.08 5.26
N ALA A 39 -7.61 10.95 4.27
CA ALA A 39 -7.18 12.35 4.38
C ALA A 39 -8.32 13.35 4.25
N SER A 40 -9.47 12.97 3.67
CA SER A 40 -10.64 13.84 3.52
C SER A 40 -11.91 13.02 3.35
N PHE A 41 -13.04 13.58 3.78
CA PHE A 41 -14.37 13.00 3.55
C PHE A 41 -14.98 13.46 2.23
N ASP A 42 -14.87 14.74 1.93
CA ASP A 42 -15.46 15.34 0.73
C ASP A 42 -14.53 16.42 0.15
N PRO A 43 -13.91 16.17 -1.03
CA PRO A 43 -13.93 14.88 -1.72
C PRO A 43 -13.23 13.78 -0.90
N PRO A 44 -13.55 12.48 -1.13
CA PRO A 44 -12.89 11.40 -0.41
C PRO A 44 -11.45 11.26 -0.90
N LEU A 45 -10.48 11.48 -0.01
CA LEU A 45 -9.06 11.39 -0.29
C LEU A 45 -8.38 10.41 0.64
N VAL A 46 -7.32 9.79 0.13
CA VAL A 46 -6.37 8.99 0.91
C VAL A 46 -4.97 9.54 0.73
N ALA A 47 -4.11 9.31 1.72
CA ALA A 47 -2.69 9.64 1.66
C ALA A 47 -1.86 8.41 1.98
N VAL A 48 -0.84 8.13 1.17
CA VAL A 48 0.11 7.05 1.39
C VAL A 48 1.53 7.57 1.19
N SER A 49 2.43 7.22 2.10
CA SER A 49 3.86 7.53 1.99
C SER A 49 4.58 6.34 1.37
N ILE A 50 5.31 6.57 0.28
CA ILE A 50 6.01 5.55 -0.50
C ILE A 50 7.49 5.88 -0.52
N GLU A 51 8.33 4.90 -0.16
CA GLU A 51 9.78 5.08 -0.18
C GLU A 51 10.29 5.41 -1.60
N ASN A 52 11.18 6.38 -1.71
CA ASN A 52 11.71 6.85 -3.00
C ASN A 52 12.48 5.76 -3.77
N VAL A 53 13.00 4.75 -3.07
CA VAL A 53 13.69 3.59 -3.68
C VAL A 53 12.73 2.51 -4.20
N SER A 54 11.44 2.63 -3.96
CA SER A 54 10.44 1.68 -4.44
C SER A 54 10.36 1.67 -5.97
N LYS A 55 10.33 0.48 -6.57
CA LYS A 55 10.06 0.31 -8.00
C LYS A 55 8.67 0.84 -8.39
N SER A 56 7.70 0.75 -7.49
CA SER A 56 6.32 1.17 -7.76
C SER A 56 6.15 2.68 -7.84
N LEU A 57 6.98 3.46 -7.11
CA LEU A 57 6.79 4.92 -7.07
C LEU A 57 6.87 5.59 -8.45
N PRO A 58 7.92 5.36 -9.28
CA PRO A 58 7.94 5.95 -10.62
C PRO A 58 6.79 5.48 -11.52
N MET A 59 6.35 4.23 -11.37
CA MET A 59 5.18 3.73 -12.09
C MET A 59 3.90 4.50 -11.71
N ILE A 60 3.68 4.69 -10.40
CA ILE A 60 2.53 5.43 -9.87
C ILE A 60 2.56 6.90 -10.31
N LEU A 61 3.74 7.53 -10.24
CA LEU A 61 3.89 8.93 -10.64
C LEU A 61 3.66 9.14 -12.15
N HIS A 62 4.07 8.19 -12.98
CA HIS A 62 3.88 8.26 -14.44
C HIS A 62 2.43 7.95 -14.84
N SER A 63 1.86 6.84 -14.37
CA SER A 63 0.48 6.43 -14.70
C SER A 63 -0.58 7.27 -13.97
N ARG A 64 -0.23 7.85 -12.82
CA ARG A 64 -1.10 8.63 -11.94
C ARG A 64 -2.25 7.84 -11.31
N ILE A 65 -2.13 6.52 -11.28
CA ILE A 65 -3.12 5.61 -10.70
C ILE A 65 -2.48 4.61 -9.74
N PHE A 66 -3.24 4.17 -8.76
CA PHE A 66 -2.89 3.06 -7.87
C PHE A 66 -4.16 2.47 -7.24
N THR A 67 -4.05 1.26 -6.72
CA THR A 67 -5.14 0.63 -5.99
C THR A 67 -4.62 0.15 -4.63
N ILE A 68 -5.36 0.47 -3.59
CA ILE A 68 -5.11 0.00 -2.23
C ILE A 68 -5.91 -1.28 -2.02
N ASN A 69 -5.22 -2.37 -1.72
CA ASN A 69 -5.84 -3.62 -1.26
C ASN A 69 -5.72 -3.66 0.26
N VAL A 70 -6.85 -3.66 0.96
CA VAL A 70 -6.88 -3.79 2.43
C VAL A 70 -6.65 -5.25 2.77
N LEU A 71 -5.54 -5.56 3.43
CA LEU A 71 -5.22 -6.94 3.79
C LEU A 71 -6.10 -7.41 4.94
N ARG A 72 -6.41 -8.70 4.95
CA ARG A 72 -7.29 -9.34 5.92
C ARG A 72 -6.51 -9.92 7.09
N SER A 73 -7.09 -9.89 8.29
CA SER A 73 -6.57 -10.63 9.45
C SER A 73 -6.26 -12.08 9.08
N GLY A 74 -5.13 -12.59 9.53
CA GLY A 74 -4.57 -13.87 9.10
C GLY A 74 -3.65 -13.78 7.87
N GLY A 75 -3.55 -12.63 7.20
CA GLY A 75 -2.79 -12.43 5.97
C GLY A 75 -1.31 -12.05 6.17
N ARG A 76 -0.71 -12.35 7.32
CA ARG A 76 0.71 -12.03 7.61
C ARG A 76 1.69 -12.55 6.56
N GLU A 77 1.49 -13.79 6.11
CA GLU A 77 2.37 -14.43 5.12
C GLU A 77 2.31 -13.72 3.77
N LEU A 78 1.12 -13.39 3.30
CA LEU A 78 0.91 -12.60 2.09
C LEU A 78 1.56 -11.21 2.20
N ALA A 79 1.33 -10.51 3.32
CA ALA A 79 1.94 -9.21 3.58
C ALA A 79 3.47 -9.27 3.56
N GLY A 80 4.06 -10.31 4.16
CA GLY A 80 5.50 -10.53 4.14
C GLY A 80 6.06 -10.81 2.75
N LYS A 81 5.36 -11.61 1.95
CA LYS A 81 5.75 -11.92 0.56
C LYS A 81 5.74 -10.65 -0.30
N LEU A 82 4.69 -9.84 -0.22
CA LEU A 82 4.55 -8.61 -0.99
C LEU A 82 5.46 -7.47 -0.49
N GLY A 83 5.94 -7.56 0.74
CA GLY A 83 6.88 -6.60 1.33
C GLY A 83 8.32 -6.76 0.88
N LYS A 84 8.68 -7.85 0.19
CA LYS A 84 10.03 -8.03 -0.38
C LYS A 84 10.25 -7.07 -1.54
N SER A 85 11.49 -6.59 -1.71
CA SER A 85 11.80 -5.71 -2.83
C SER A 85 11.63 -6.43 -4.17
N ALA A 86 11.30 -5.68 -5.23
CA ALA A 86 11.19 -6.23 -6.58
C ALA A 86 12.53 -6.78 -7.12
N LEU A 87 13.67 -6.32 -6.56
CA LEU A 87 15.00 -6.87 -6.89
C LEU A 87 15.19 -8.28 -6.31
N GLN A 88 14.65 -8.56 -5.12
CA GLN A 88 14.72 -9.86 -4.48
C GLN A 88 13.65 -10.82 -5.01
N GLN A 89 12.51 -10.33 -5.41
CA GLN A 89 11.39 -11.09 -5.94
C GLN A 89 10.72 -10.32 -7.09
N PRO A 90 11.22 -10.47 -8.33
CA PRO A 90 10.72 -9.72 -9.50
C PRO A 90 9.25 -9.97 -9.81
N ASP A 91 8.77 -11.20 -9.59
CA ASP A 91 7.37 -11.58 -9.81
C ASP A 91 6.67 -11.86 -8.47
N LYS A 92 6.25 -10.78 -7.81
CA LYS A 92 5.55 -10.85 -6.52
C LYS A 92 4.16 -11.46 -6.61
N LEU A 93 3.52 -11.40 -7.78
CA LEU A 93 2.16 -11.90 -8.01
C LEU A 93 2.13 -13.38 -8.41
N ALA A 94 3.29 -14.01 -8.64
CA ALA A 94 3.34 -15.43 -8.95
C ALA A 94 2.69 -16.28 -7.86
N GLY A 95 1.69 -17.08 -8.24
CA GLY A 95 0.94 -17.96 -7.34
C GLY A 95 -0.08 -17.22 -6.45
N ILE A 96 -0.30 -15.94 -6.65
CA ILE A 96 -1.30 -15.14 -5.92
C ILE A 96 -2.51 -14.91 -6.83
N GLY A 97 -3.71 -15.21 -6.33
CA GLY A 97 -4.96 -14.92 -7.02
C GLY A 97 -5.27 -13.43 -7.02
N PHE A 98 -5.48 -12.86 -8.19
CA PHE A 98 -5.92 -11.48 -8.37
C PHE A 98 -6.73 -11.32 -9.65
N GLU A 99 -7.50 -10.25 -9.71
CA GLU A 99 -8.14 -9.77 -10.94
C GLU A 99 -7.57 -8.39 -11.30
N VAL A 100 -7.74 -7.98 -12.53
CA VAL A 100 -7.33 -6.65 -12.99
C VAL A 100 -8.50 -5.71 -12.83
N GLY A 101 -8.34 -4.66 -12.03
CA GLY A 101 -9.34 -3.63 -11.84
C GLY A 101 -9.57 -2.76 -13.09
N ALA A 102 -10.61 -1.94 -13.07
CA ALA A 102 -10.94 -1.05 -14.18
C ALA A 102 -9.82 -0.06 -14.54
N ASN A 103 -8.98 0.30 -13.57
CA ASN A 103 -7.81 1.15 -13.77
C ASN A 103 -6.54 0.38 -14.19
N GLY A 104 -6.63 -0.93 -14.38
CA GLY A 104 -5.50 -1.79 -14.75
C GLY A 104 -4.67 -2.31 -13.58
N CYS A 105 -4.90 -1.84 -12.36
CA CYS A 105 -4.15 -2.27 -11.19
C CYS A 105 -4.69 -3.60 -10.63
N PRO A 106 -3.80 -4.51 -10.16
CA PRO A 106 -4.22 -5.74 -9.51
C PRO A 106 -5.09 -5.54 -8.26
N ILE A 107 -6.17 -6.31 -8.18
CA ILE A 107 -7.04 -6.44 -7.00
C ILE A 107 -6.91 -7.87 -6.49
N LEU A 108 -6.38 -8.03 -5.28
CA LEU A 108 -6.13 -9.34 -4.68
C LEU A 108 -7.44 -10.03 -4.28
N HIS A 109 -7.59 -11.31 -4.64
CA HIS A 109 -8.76 -12.10 -4.20
C HIS A 109 -8.81 -12.27 -2.68
N GLU A 110 -7.66 -12.31 -2.01
CA GLU A 110 -7.57 -12.43 -0.54
C GLU A 110 -7.69 -11.09 0.20
N ALA A 111 -7.85 -9.96 -0.50
CA ALA A 111 -8.09 -8.69 0.15
C ALA A 111 -9.47 -8.65 0.83
N LEU A 112 -9.61 -7.85 1.88
CA LEU A 112 -10.89 -7.57 2.52
C LEU A 112 -11.73 -6.61 1.66
N ALA A 113 -11.07 -5.59 1.13
CA ALA A 113 -11.65 -4.54 0.31
C ALA A 113 -10.56 -3.89 -0.55
N TRP A 114 -10.97 -3.07 -1.51
CA TRP A 114 -10.04 -2.32 -2.33
C TRP A 114 -10.54 -0.89 -2.60
N VAL A 115 -9.58 0.00 -2.87
CA VAL A 115 -9.83 1.41 -3.16
C VAL A 115 -8.99 1.79 -4.38
N ALA A 116 -9.63 2.13 -5.48
CA ALA A 116 -8.96 2.65 -6.67
C ALA A 116 -8.77 4.17 -6.55
N CYS A 117 -7.58 4.64 -6.87
CA CYS A 117 -7.18 6.02 -6.66
C CYS A 117 -6.53 6.64 -7.91
N GLU A 118 -6.75 7.93 -8.07
CA GLU A 118 -6.00 8.78 -9.00
C GLU A 118 -5.21 9.83 -8.21
N ILE A 119 -3.97 10.11 -8.61
CA ILE A 119 -3.13 11.09 -7.91
C ILE A 119 -3.73 12.49 -8.01
N ARG A 120 -3.91 13.13 -6.87
CA ARG A 120 -4.25 14.55 -6.75
C ARG A 120 -3.01 15.41 -6.52
N HIS A 121 -2.21 15.05 -5.51
CA HIS A 121 -1.00 15.77 -5.12
C HIS A 121 0.11 14.81 -4.71
N THR A 122 1.34 15.26 -4.85
CA THR A 122 2.52 14.60 -4.27
C THR A 122 3.34 15.62 -3.49
N VAL A 123 3.95 15.16 -2.39
CA VAL A 123 4.80 15.97 -1.53
C VAL A 123 6.09 15.21 -1.23
N GLU A 124 7.24 15.84 -1.45
CA GLU A 124 8.51 15.29 -1.02
C GLU A 124 8.56 15.22 0.52
N ALA A 125 8.88 14.06 1.06
CA ALA A 125 8.86 13.77 2.48
C ALA A 125 10.11 12.97 2.90
N GLY A 126 11.29 13.60 2.77
CA GLY A 126 12.57 12.99 3.12
C GLY A 126 12.96 11.86 2.16
N ASP A 127 13.10 10.64 2.68
CA ASP A 127 13.39 9.43 1.89
C ASP A 127 12.14 8.80 1.24
N SER A 128 11.02 9.47 1.37
CA SER A 128 9.71 9.03 0.87
C SER A 128 9.01 10.14 0.09
N THR A 129 7.98 9.77 -0.65
CA THR A 129 7.05 10.70 -1.29
C THR A 129 5.64 10.44 -0.75
N LEU A 130 5.02 11.48 -0.23
CA LEU A 130 3.62 11.42 0.18
C LEU A 130 2.73 11.60 -1.04
N VAL A 131 1.93 10.59 -1.35
CA VAL A 131 0.98 10.59 -2.47
C VAL A 131 -0.42 10.77 -1.92
N VAL A 132 -1.11 11.82 -2.34
CA VAL A 132 -2.52 12.06 -2.02
C VAL A 132 -3.35 11.69 -3.25
N GLY A 133 -4.28 10.76 -3.07
CA GLY A 133 -5.14 10.25 -4.14
C GLY A 133 -6.61 10.54 -3.91
N ASP A 134 -7.30 10.90 -5.00
CA ASP A 134 -8.75 10.88 -5.06
C ASP A 134 -9.24 9.43 -5.04
N VAL A 135 -10.20 9.11 -4.18
CA VAL A 135 -10.89 7.84 -4.22
C VAL A 135 -11.89 7.86 -5.37
N VAL A 136 -11.65 7.08 -6.41
CA VAL A 136 -12.48 7.08 -7.63
C VAL A 136 -13.40 5.87 -7.70
N ASP A 137 -13.04 4.77 -7.04
CA ASP A 137 -13.89 3.57 -6.96
C ASP A 137 -13.50 2.71 -5.77
N VAL A 138 -14.42 1.89 -5.26
CA VAL A 138 -14.21 1.02 -4.11
C VAL A 138 -14.96 -0.29 -4.26
N GLY A 139 -14.47 -1.34 -3.59
CA GLY A 139 -15.18 -2.62 -3.56
C GLY A 139 -14.88 -3.44 -2.32
N ILE A 140 -15.81 -4.33 -1.97
CA ILE A 140 -15.67 -5.31 -0.90
C ILE A 140 -15.34 -6.65 -1.55
N GLN A 141 -14.23 -7.28 -1.12
CA GLN A 141 -13.79 -8.59 -1.62
C GLN A 141 -14.16 -9.73 -0.68
N GLY A 142 -14.33 -9.46 0.61
CA GLY A 142 -14.62 -10.50 1.58
C GLY A 142 -15.10 -9.97 2.92
N GLU A 143 -15.25 -10.87 3.87
CA GLU A 143 -15.63 -10.56 5.24
C GLU A 143 -14.45 -10.77 6.19
N GLY A 144 -14.50 -10.15 7.35
CA GLY A 144 -13.49 -10.26 8.39
C GLY A 144 -12.97 -8.92 8.88
N GLN A 145 -11.81 -8.95 9.52
CA GLN A 145 -11.17 -7.78 10.09
C GLN A 145 -9.93 -7.40 9.27
N PRO A 146 -9.56 -6.12 9.20
CA PRO A 146 -8.33 -5.71 8.55
C PRO A 146 -7.09 -6.22 9.33
N LEU A 147 -6.03 -6.54 8.59
CA LEU A 147 -4.75 -6.90 9.16
C LEU A 147 -4.07 -5.64 9.72
N THR A 148 -3.55 -5.75 10.94
CA THR A 148 -2.75 -4.71 11.57
C THR A 148 -1.27 -5.06 11.62
N MET A 149 -0.41 -4.05 11.71
CA MET A 149 1.02 -4.26 11.96
C MET A 149 1.26 -5.05 13.25
N ALA A 150 0.47 -4.77 14.30
CA ALA A 150 0.58 -5.46 15.58
C ALA A 150 0.27 -6.96 15.45
N GLU A 151 -0.79 -7.33 14.74
CA GLU A 151 -1.12 -8.74 14.47
C GLU A 151 0.00 -9.43 13.68
N ALA A 152 0.49 -8.81 12.63
CA ALA A 152 1.55 -9.37 11.78
C ALA A 152 2.91 -9.45 12.49
N GLY A 153 3.13 -8.65 13.53
CA GLY A 153 4.41 -8.56 14.22
C GLY A 153 5.50 -7.85 13.43
N PHE A 154 5.13 -7.06 12.43
CA PHE A 154 6.06 -6.26 11.62
C PHE A 154 6.43 -4.97 12.34
N LYS A 155 7.66 -4.49 12.11
CA LYS A 155 8.22 -3.29 12.74
C LYS A 155 8.80 -2.35 11.68
N HIS A 156 7.95 -1.74 10.90
CA HIS A 156 8.33 -0.78 9.86
C HIS A 156 7.99 0.65 10.31
N ALA A 157 8.78 1.16 11.25
CA ALA A 157 8.68 2.52 11.78
C ALA A 157 9.92 2.87 12.63
N GLY A 158 10.14 4.15 12.86
CA GLY A 158 11.20 4.65 13.72
C GLY A 158 12.55 4.76 13.10
#